data_9f5062b88d6ef1377c1d8c5ca0b16ec4
#
_entry.id   9f5062b88d6ef1377c1d8c5ca0b16ec4
#
_cell.length_a   1.000
_cell.length_b   1.000
_cell.length_c   1.000
_cell.angle_alpha   90.00
_cell.angle_beta   90.00
_cell.angle_gamma   90.00
#
_symmetry.space_group_name_H-M   'P 1'
#
loop_
_entity.id
_entity.type
_entity.pdbx_description
1 polymer ?
#
loop_
_entity_poly.entity_id
_entity_poly.type
_entity_poly.pdbx_seq_one_letter_code
_entity_poly.pdbx_strand_id
1 'polypeptide(L)'
;HKVKKKAAWEKIAAELQDRATQGAASKTLFDPSMEAFFKTYPLKKLVTKSLVQGILVERKKALFSTWYEFFPRSSASESGVHGTFEDCKKLLPRVANMGFDTLYFPPIHPIGEINRKGKNNATEAQSDDVGSPWGIGSKLGGHRSLHPALGNLEQFTALVQEAQHYGIEIAMDLAFQMAPDHPLVKEHTEWFKWRPDGSIQYAENPPKKYQDILPIYFDTEAWNPLWDALLEITLYWIETAGIKVYRVDNPHTKPFHFWGWLMAEVRAKHPEVLFLSEAFSRPAIMYQLAKQGFTQSYSYFTWRNRKEELQGYVEELSKTQLKEFFRPNFWPNTPDINPFHLQGANEALHMSRYFLAATLSSNTGIYGPIYEFMTSDAIPGKEEYLDSEKYQIRDWDWEAENKLMRIIGKINEARKQLPSLQQTNNIRFCQNANENILAYLKYDDAQTCLSLMAVNLDPYYTQNDQLYIPLEALGLPTDVEYTVEDQITGNSYHWRGTHNFVELHPALPFHLFKIKI
;
A
#
# COMPACT_ATOMS: atom_id res chain seq x y z
N HIS A 1 30.99 -41.22 2.47
CA HIS A 1 31.35 -39.99 1.73
C HIS A 1 32.86 -40.02 1.45
N LYS A 2 33.25 -40.02 0.18
CA LYS A 2 34.66 -39.88 -0.23
C LYS A 2 35.04 -38.41 0.01
N VAL A 3 35.57 -38.10 1.20
CA VAL A 3 36.04 -36.76 1.52
C VAL A 3 37.40 -36.58 0.81
N LYS A 4 37.49 -35.65 -0.13
CA LYS A 4 38.77 -35.19 -0.66
C LYS A 4 39.57 -34.66 0.54
N LYS A 5 40.80 -35.17 0.74
CA LYS A 5 41.71 -34.87 1.86
C LYS A 5 41.41 -35.63 3.17
N LYS A 6 40.89 -36.88 3.11
CA LYS A 6 40.67 -37.74 4.28
C LYS A 6 41.89 -37.82 5.22
N ALA A 7 43.08 -37.99 4.66
CA ALA A 7 44.35 -38.08 5.42
C ALA A 7 44.67 -36.82 6.24
N ALA A 8 44.31 -35.62 5.74
CA ALA A 8 44.50 -34.37 6.49
C ALA A 8 43.58 -34.29 7.71
N TRP A 9 42.35 -34.81 7.59
CA TRP A 9 41.41 -34.83 8.69
C TRP A 9 41.76 -35.88 9.75
N GLU A 10 42.24 -37.04 9.33
CA GLU A 10 42.74 -38.09 10.24
C GLU A 10 43.96 -37.60 11.03
N LYS A 11 44.84 -36.80 10.40
CA LYS A 11 45.95 -36.15 11.08
C LYS A 11 45.47 -35.16 12.14
N ILE A 12 44.58 -34.24 11.82
CA ILE A 12 44.00 -33.28 12.77
C ILE A 12 43.31 -34.00 13.95
N ALA A 13 42.58 -35.07 13.65
CA ALA A 13 41.92 -35.86 14.68
C ALA A 13 42.94 -36.54 15.62
N ALA A 14 44.06 -37.06 15.12
CA ALA A 14 45.13 -37.61 15.91
C ALA A 14 45.83 -36.56 16.79
N GLU A 15 46.14 -35.37 16.19
CA GLU A 15 46.76 -34.25 16.89
C GLU A 15 45.87 -33.70 18.03
N LEU A 16 44.54 -33.77 17.89
CA LEU A 16 43.57 -33.39 18.94
C LEU A 16 43.55 -34.37 20.12
N GLN A 17 43.90 -35.63 19.91
CA GLN A 17 43.98 -36.66 20.94
C GLN A 17 45.32 -36.63 21.71
N ASP A 18 46.35 -36.02 21.14
CA ASP A 18 47.67 -35.88 21.78
C ASP A 18 47.74 -34.56 22.56
N ARG A 19 48.02 -34.64 23.88
CA ARG A 19 48.15 -33.47 24.77
C ARG A 19 49.21 -32.48 24.34
N ALA A 20 50.27 -32.92 23.64
CA ALA A 20 51.37 -32.05 23.21
C ALA A 20 50.96 -31.18 22.02
N THR A 21 50.08 -31.65 21.13
CA THR A 21 49.69 -31.00 19.89
C THR A 21 48.28 -30.41 19.91
N GLN A 22 47.49 -30.77 20.92
CA GLN A 22 46.05 -30.42 21.08
C GLN A 22 45.80 -28.91 20.95
N GLY A 23 46.66 -28.07 21.53
CA GLY A 23 46.47 -26.61 21.51
C GLY A 23 46.62 -26.00 20.11
N ALA A 24 47.52 -26.55 19.29
CA ALA A 24 47.72 -26.11 17.90
C ALA A 24 46.58 -26.65 17.00
N ALA A 25 46.22 -27.91 17.17
CA ALA A 25 45.10 -28.54 16.45
C ALA A 25 43.74 -27.89 16.75
N SER A 26 43.52 -27.46 17.99
CA SER A 26 42.32 -26.70 18.39
C SER A 26 42.21 -25.37 17.65
N LYS A 27 43.31 -24.63 17.45
CA LYS A 27 43.28 -23.38 16.66
C LYS A 27 42.87 -23.63 15.21
N THR A 28 43.29 -24.75 14.63
CA THR A 28 42.91 -25.14 13.25
C THR A 28 41.42 -25.42 13.15
N LEU A 29 40.74 -25.95 14.20
CA LEU A 29 39.30 -26.19 14.20
C LEU A 29 38.47 -24.92 14.14
N PHE A 30 39.02 -23.79 14.60
CA PHE A 30 38.35 -22.48 14.57
C PHE A 30 38.73 -21.63 13.34
N ASP A 31 39.52 -22.21 12.41
CA ASP A 31 39.80 -21.57 11.13
C ASP A 31 38.53 -21.47 10.27
N PRO A 32 38.31 -20.34 9.54
CA PRO A 32 37.13 -20.17 8.68
C PRO A 32 36.94 -21.29 7.64
N SER A 33 38.06 -21.92 7.19
CA SER A 33 37.98 -23.06 6.25
C SER A 33 37.34 -24.30 6.88
N MET A 34 37.54 -24.49 8.20
CA MET A 34 36.91 -25.57 8.97
C MET A 34 35.45 -25.31 9.22
N GLU A 35 35.08 -24.08 9.50
CA GLU A 35 33.68 -23.69 9.61
C GLU A 35 32.94 -23.98 8.31
N ALA A 36 33.48 -23.57 7.16
CA ALA A 36 32.92 -23.88 5.84
C ALA A 36 32.82 -25.40 5.58
N PHE A 37 33.82 -26.17 6.04
CA PHE A 37 33.82 -27.62 5.94
C PHE A 37 32.70 -28.25 6.78
N PHE A 38 32.52 -27.84 8.04
CA PHE A 38 31.45 -28.37 8.90
C PHE A 38 30.07 -27.96 8.43
N LYS A 39 29.91 -26.77 7.86
CA LYS A 39 28.67 -26.35 7.17
C LYS A 39 28.35 -27.24 5.97
N THR A 40 29.36 -27.60 5.19
CA THR A 40 29.22 -28.46 3.99
C THR A 40 28.96 -29.92 4.35
N TYR A 41 29.62 -30.42 5.41
CA TYR A 41 29.57 -31.83 5.84
C TYR A 41 29.13 -31.94 7.30
N PRO A 42 27.90 -31.51 7.66
CA PRO A 42 27.44 -31.54 9.04
C PRO A 42 27.33 -32.98 9.57
N LEU A 43 27.75 -33.20 10.84
CA LEU A 43 27.56 -34.48 11.53
C LEU A 43 26.09 -34.69 11.81
N LYS A 44 25.42 -35.54 11.02
CA LYS A 44 23.98 -35.80 11.09
C LYS A 44 23.62 -36.90 12.13
N LYS A 45 24.36 -37.05 13.22
CA LYS A 45 23.97 -37.86 14.37
C LYS A 45 23.08 -37.01 15.28
N LEU A 46 22.03 -37.57 15.81
CA LEU A 46 21.09 -36.89 16.70
C LEU A 46 20.38 -35.64 16.08
N VAL A 47 20.15 -35.68 14.79
CA VAL A 47 19.44 -34.61 14.08
C VAL A 47 17.95 -34.81 14.26
N THR A 48 17.28 -33.83 14.83
CA THR A 48 15.82 -33.72 14.79
C THR A 48 15.43 -33.01 13.50
N LYS A 49 14.53 -33.60 12.75
CA LYS A 49 13.94 -32.96 11.55
C LYS A 49 12.67 -32.24 11.96
N SER A 50 12.61 -30.93 11.75
CA SER A 50 11.35 -30.19 11.81
C SER A 50 10.48 -30.54 10.60
N LEU A 51 9.20 -30.21 10.68
CA LEU A 51 8.34 -30.19 9.50
C LEU A 51 8.92 -29.17 8.48
N VAL A 52 8.73 -29.46 7.21
CA VAL A 52 9.09 -28.51 6.16
C VAL A 52 8.20 -27.28 6.28
N GLN A 53 8.83 -26.12 6.45
CA GLN A 53 8.15 -24.83 6.49
C GLN A 53 8.31 -24.17 5.12
N GLY A 54 7.19 -23.79 4.52
CA GLY A 54 7.21 -22.95 3.32
C GLY A 54 7.60 -21.52 3.67
N ILE A 55 8.50 -20.93 2.90
CA ILE A 55 8.86 -19.51 3.01
C ILE A 55 8.43 -18.82 1.72
N LEU A 56 7.53 -17.85 1.84
CA LEU A 56 7.17 -16.96 0.74
C LEU A 56 8.17 -15.80 0.68
N VAL A 57 8.87 -15.68 -0.45
CA VAL A 57 9.74 -14.53 -0.73
C VAL A 57 8.99 -13.58 -1.64
N GLU A 58 8.53 -12.48 -1.07
CA GLU A 58 7.76 -11.46 -1.79
C GLU A 58 8.68 -10.49 -2.55
N ARG A 59 8.12 -9.84 -3.58
CA ARG A 59 8.81 -8.77 -4.32
C ARG A 59 9.08 -7.56 -3.43
N LYS A 60 10.10 -6.75 -3.78
CA LYS A 60 10.41 -5.49 -3.08
C LYS A 60 9.19 -4.56 -3.00
N LYS A 61 8.31 -4.56 -4.00
CA LYS A 61 7.06 -3.78 -4.03
C LYS A 61 6.10 -4.11 -2.87
N ALA A 62 6.17 -5.29 -2.29
CA ALA A 62 5.41 -5.63 -1.08
C ALA A 62 5.79 -4.74 0.12
N LEU A 63 7.07 -4.35 0.20
CA LEU A 63 7.62 -3.53 1.29
C LEU A 63 7.61 -2.04 0.96
N PHE A 64 7.82 -1.67 -0.30
CA PHE A 64 7.97 -0.28 -0.73
C PHE A 64 7.20 -0.04 -2.02
N SER A 65 6.17 0.83 -1.96
CA SER A 65 5.32 1.17 -3.10
C SER A 65 4.70 2.55 -2.94
N THR A 66 4.34 3.15 -4.07
CA THR A 66 3.75 4.48 -4.14
C THR A 66 2.58 4.47 -5.12
N TRP A 67 1.36 4.61 -4.60
CA TRP A 67 0.12 4.38 -5.32
C TRP A 67 -0.57 5.68 -5.73
N TYR A 68 -1.11 5.67 -6.94
CA TYR A 68 -1.98 6.71 -7.46
C TYR A 68 -3.28 6.08 -7.92
N GLU A 69 -4.40 6.61 -7.47
CA GLU A 69 -5.73 6.13 -7.84
C GLU A 69 -6.46 7.19 -8.68
N PHE A 70 -7.08 6.78 -9.78
CA PHE A 70 -8.08 7.58 -10.48
C PHE A 70 -9.11 6.70 -11.20
N PHE A 71 -10.26 7.30 -11.51
CA PHE A 71 -11.32 6.63 -12.25
C PHE A 71 -11.06 6.71 -13.75
N PRO A 72 -10.86 5.59 -14.47
CA PRO A 72 -10.63 5.60 -15.93
C PRO A 72 -11.71 6.35 -16.70
N ARG A 73 -12.96 6.34 -16.23
CA ARG A 73 -14.07 7.07 -16.88
C ARG A 73 -13.94 8.58 -16.86
N SER A 74 -13.11 9.16 -15.98
CA SER A 74 -12.82 10.60 -15.90
C SER A 74 -11.48 10.97 -16.53
N SER A 75 -10.87 10.09 -17.33
CA SER A 75 -9.57 10.33 -17.96
C SER A 75 -9.63 11.12 -19.28
N ALA A 76 -10.81 11.38 -19.82
CA ALA A 76 -10.96 12.16 -21.05
C ALA A 76 -10.52 13.62 -20.83
N SER A 77 -9.97 14.23 -21.87
CA SER A 77 -9.63 15.66 -21.90
C SER A 77 -10.83 16.54 -22.29
N GLU A 78 -11.86 15.95 -22.88
CA GLU A 78 -13.08 16.64 -23.28
C GLU A 78 -14.15 16.52 -22.20
N SER A 79 -14.75 17.66 -21.81
CA SER A 79 -15.72 17.74 -20.73
C SER A 79 -16.96 16.89 -21.02
N GLY A 80 -17.41 16.15 -19.99
CA GLY A 80 -18.60 15.30 -20.03
C GLY A 80 -18.42 14.02 -20.85
N VAL A 81 -17.25 13.77 -21.42
CA VAL A 81 -16.96 12.56 -22.20
C VAL A 81 -16.43 11.46 -21.30
N HIS A 82 -16.94 10.24 -21.49
CA HIS A 82 -16.45 9.07 -20.79
C HIS A 82 -15.03 8.72 -21.26
N GLY A 83 -14.07 8.69 -20.33
CA GLY A 83 -12.68 8.33 -20.61
C GLY A 83 -12.53 6.87 -21.05
N THR A 84 -11.44 6.59 -21.76
CA THR A 84 -11.09 5.29 -22.33
C THR A 84 -9.71 4.82 -21.84
N PHE A 85 -9.35 3.55 -22.09
CA PHE A 85 -8.00 3.05 -21.82
C PHE A 85 -6.92 3.81 -22.63
N GLU A 86 -7.27 4.30 -23.82
CA GLU A 86 -6.35 5.14 -24.61
C GLU A 86 -6.13 6.51 -23.94
N ASP A 87 -7.15 7.08 -23.30
CA ASP A 87 -6.99 8.30 -22.53
C ASP A 87 -6.15 8.06 -21.27
N CYS A 88 -6.37 6.94 -20.58
CA CYS A 88 -5.53 6.53 -19.44
C CYS A 88 -4.05 6.41 -19.82
N LYS A 89 -3.73 5.90 -21.04
CA LYS A 89 -2.34 5.81 -21.54
C LYS A 89 -1.68 7.19 -21.63
N LYS A 90 -2.42 8.21 -22.06
CA LYS A 90 -1.90 9.58 -22.15
C LYS A 90 -1.52 10.18 -20.80
N LEU A 91 -2.11 9.67 -19.71
CA LEU A 91 -1.85 10.12 -18.34
C LEU A 91 -0.65 9.43 -17.67
N LEU A 92 -0.13 8.34 -18.23
CA LEU A 92 1.00 7.61 -17.64
C LEU A 92 2.24 8.48 -17.43
N PRO A 93 2.67 9.35 -18.35
CA PRO A 93 3.79 10.25 -18.12
C PRO A 93 3.57 11.17 -16.91
N ARG A 94 2.36 11.73 -16.73
CA ARG A 94 2.00 12.57 -15.59
C ARG A 94 2.18 11.82 -14.26
N VAL A 95 1.62 10.61 -14.17
CA VAL A 95 1.71 9.75 -12.98
C VAL A 95 3.17 9.36 -12.69
N ALA A 96 3.94 8.99 -13.73
CA ALA A 96 5.36 8.66 -13.62
C ALA A 96 6.21 9.85 -13.14
N ASN A 97 5.96 11.05 -13.67
CA ASN A 97 6.69 12.28 -13.32
C ASN A 97 6.47 12.69 -11.86
N MET A 98 5.30 12.39 -11.30
CA MET A 98 5.05 12.53 -9.85
C MET A 98 5.68 11.40 -9.03
N GLY A 99 6.34 10.42 -9.65
CA GLY A 99 7.09 9.36 -8.98
C GLY A 99 6.26 8.19 -8.46
N PHE A 100 5.02 8.02 -8.88
CA PHE A 100 4.20 6.86 -8.54
C PHE A 100 4.64 5.62 -9.33
N ASP A 101 4.54 4.46 -8.71
CA ASP A 101 4.94 3.17 -9.29
C ASP A 101 3.79 2.16 -9.39
N THR A 102 2.64 2.50 -8.86
CA THR A 102 1.43 1.69 -8.90
C THR A 102 0.24 2.58 -9.23
N LEU A 103 -0.45 2.26 -10.32
CA LEU A 103 -1.66 2.97 -10.76
C LEU A 103 -2.87 2.08 -10.49
N TYR A 104 -3.70 2.47 -9.55
CA TYR A 104 -4.89 1.74 -9.16
C TYR A 104 -6.13 2.27 -9.84
N PHE A 105 -6.89 1.36 -10.45
CA PHE A 105 -8.20 1.62 -11.04
C PHE A 105 -9.32 0.99 -10.18
N PRO A 106 -10.34 1.77 -9.79
CA PRO A 106 -11.63 1.23 -9.40
C PRO A 106 -12.16 0.23 -10.44
N PRO A 107 -13.18 -0.58 -10.12
CA PRO A 107 -13.63 -1.64 -11.03
C PRO A 107 -13.89 -1.14 -12.45
N ILE A 108 -13.36 -1.86 -13.44
CA ILE A 108 -13.42 -1.53 -14.88
C ILE A 108 -14.42 -2.40 -15.63
N HIS A 109 -15.31 -3.06 -14.89
CA HIS A 109 -16.28 -4.01 -15.40
C HIS A 109 -17.61 -3.35 -15.81
N PRO A 110 -18.48 -4.04 -16.56
CA PRO A 110 -19.85 -3.57 -16.80
C PRO A 110 -20.58 -3.29 -15.50
N ILE A 111 -21.33 -2.20 -15.47
CA ILE A 111 -22.08 -1.73 -14.30
C ILE A 111 -23.55 -2.17 -14.43
N GLY A 112 -24.15 -2.65 -13.32
CA GLY A 112 -25.54 -3.07 -13.26
C GLY A 112 -26.55 -1.99 -13.64
N GLU A 113 -27.70 -2.42 -14.15
CA GLU A 113 -28.82 -1.54 -14.49
C GLU A 113 -29.91 -1.56 -13.38
N ILE A 114 -30.06 -2.70 -12.69
CA ILE A 114 -31.05 -2.84 -11.60
C ILE A 114 -30.56 -2.12 -10.35
N ASN A 115 -31.37 -1.22 -9.82
CA ASN A 115 -31.06 -0.38 -8.65
C ASN A 115 -29.78 0.47 -8.83
N ARG A 116 -29.44 0.80 -10.07
CA ARG A 116 -28.28 1.65 -10.38
C ARG A 116 -28.35 2.93 -9.57
N LYS A 117 -27.21 3.34 -9.03
CA LYS A 117 -27.08 4.58 -8.27
C LYS A 117 -26.99 5.80 -9.20
N GLY A 118 -27.72 6.84 -8.83
CA GLY A 118 -27.57 8.17 -9.43
C GLY A 118 -26.51 9.02 -8.71
N LYS A 119 -26.32 10.25 -9.21
CA LYS A 119 -25.37 11.25 -8.64
C LYS A 119 -25.56 11.39 -7.12
N ASN A 120 -24.45 11.57 -6.42
CA ASN A 120 -24.43 11.70 -4.95
C ASN A 120 -25.12 10.54 -4.21
N ASN A 121 -25.01 9.30 -4.74
CA ASN A 121 -25.60 8.09 -4.17
C ASN A 121 -27.13 8.08 -4.17
N ALA A 122 -27.78 8.81 -5.08
CA ALA A 122 -29.23 8.73 -5.24
C ALA A 122 -29.67 7.29 -5.52
N THR A 123 -30.83 6.90 -4.98
CA THR A 123 -31.37 5.54 -5.10
C THR A 123 -31.98 5.26 -6.47
N GLU A 124 -32.28 6.29 -7.23
CA GLU A 124 -32.82 6.23 -8.60
C GLU A 124 -31.85 6.93 -9.55
N ALA A 125 -31.38 6.20 -10.56
CA ALA A 125 -30.52 6.74 -11.59
C ALA A 125 -31.36 7.41 -12.68
N GLN A 126 -30.86 8.54 -13.21
CA GLN A 126 -31.35 9.13 -14.44
C GLN A 126 -30.73 8.42 -15.65
N SER A 127 -31.22 8.70 -16.84
CA SER A 127 -30.77 8.03 -18.08
C SER A 127 -29.30 8.27 -18.43
N ASP A 128 -28.71 9.36 -17.94
CA ASP A 128 -27.31 9.76 -18.13
C ASP A 128 -26.41 9.38 -16.95
N ASP A 129 -26.94 8.78 -15.89
CA ASP A 129 -26.15 8.38 -14.73
C ASP A 129 -25.33 7.11 -15.02
N VAL A 130 -24.01 7.22 -14.81
CA VAL A 130 -23.06 6.14 -15.07
C VAL A 130 -23.07 5.03 -14.03
N GLY A 131 -23.67 5.28 -12.86
CA GLY A 131 -23.70 4.33 -11.74
C GLY A 131 -22.37 4.17 -11.01
N SER A 132 -22.40 3.34 -9.97
CA SER A 132 -21.19 2.98 -9.19
C SER A 132 -20.42 1.86 -9.88
N PRO A 133 -19.09 1.98 -10.09
CA PRO A 133 -18.28 0.90 -10.67
C PRO A 133 -18.25 -0.36 -9.78
N TRP A 134 -18.55 -0.27 -8.49
CA TRP A 134 -18.66 -1.41 -7.59
C TRP A 134 -19.98 -2.19 -7.71
N GLY A 135 -20.96 -1.66 -8.41
CA GLY A 135 -22.16 -2.42 -8.83
C GLY A 135 -21.85 -3.25 -10.07
N ILE A 136 -21.00 -4.28 -9.92
CA ILE A 136 -20.41 -5.04 -11.04
C ILE A 136 -21.42 -6.00 -11.67
N GLY A 137 -21.52 -5.93 -13.00
CA GLY A 137 -22.19 -6.91 -13.85
C GLY A 137 -23.52 -6.45 -14.38
N SER A 138 -23.77 -6.75 -15.64
CA SER A 138 -25.02 -6.51 -16.37
C SER A 138 -25.13 -7.52 -17.52
N LYS A 139 -26.12 -7.35 -18.41
CA LYS A 139 -26.21 -8.12 -19.66
C LYS A 139 -24.95 -8.05 -20.54
N LEU A 140 -24.07 -7.07 -20.31
CA LEU A 140 -22.81 -6.90 -21.03
C LEU A 140 -21.67 -7.74 -20.47
N GLY A 141 -21.88 -8.43 -19.36
CA GLY A 141 -20.92 -9.32 -18.71
C GLY A 141 -20.70 -9.01 -17.24
N GLY A 142 -19.76 -9.71 -16.62
CA GLY A 142 -19.40 -9.60 -15.21
C GLY A 142 -17.91 -9.32 -14.99
N HIS A 143 -17.35 -9.89 -13.94
CA HIS A 143 -15.97 -9.66 -13.50
C HIS A 143 -14.86 -10.04 -14.49
N ARG A 144 -15.16 -10.82 -15.54
CA ARG A 144 -14.21 -11.13 -16.62
C ARG A 144 -14.46 -10.31 -17.89
N SER A 145 -15.31 -9.30 -17.82
CA SER A 145 -15.64 -8.40 -18.92
C SER A 145 -15.21 -6.97 -18.62
N LEU A 146 -14.91 -6.21 -19.65
CA LEU A 146 -14.59 -4.79 -19.55
C LEU A 146 -15.84 -3.95 -19.85
N HIS A 147 -15.95 -2.79 -19.19
CA HIS A 147 -16.99 -1.82 -19.51
C HIS A 147 -16.77 -1.32 -20.94
N PRO A 148 -17.76 -1.42 -21.86
CA PRO A 148 -17.55 -1.12 -23.29
C PRO A 148 -17.09 0.30 -23.57
N ALA A 149 -17.52 1.28 -22.75
CA ALA A 149 -17.09 2.67 -22.91
C ALA A 149 -15.61 2.90 -22.57
N LEU A 150 -14.97 2.01 -21.81
CA LEU A 150 -13.53 2.06 -21.54
C LEU A 150 -12.70 1.52 -22.69
N GLY A 151 -13.24 0.56 -23.46
CA GLY A 151 -12.54 -0.11 -24.53
C GLY A 151 -12.62 -1.64 -24.46
N ASN A 152 -11.67 -2.31 -25.06
CA ASN A 152 -11.60 -3.76 -25.15
C ASN A 152 -10.34 -4.34 -24.47
N LEU A 153 -10.22 -5.68 -24.46
CA LEU A 153 -9.11 -6.38 -23.81
C LEU A 153 -7.75 -6.05 -24.43
N GLU A 154 -7.67 -5.88 -25.72
CA GLU A 154 -6.43 -5.51 -26.42
C GLU A 154 -5.95 -4.12 -25.98
N GLN A 155 -6.85 -3.14 -25.91
CA GLN A 155 -6.53 -1.78 -25.44
C GLN A 155 -6.13 -1.79 -23.96
N PHE A 156 -6.81 -2.57 -23.12
CA PHE A 156 -6.44 -2.70 -21.70
C PHE A 156 -5.06 -3.36 -21.54
N THR A 157 -4.79 -4.44 -22.27
CA THR A 157 -3.48 -5.09 -22.24
C THR A 157 -2.37 -4.17 -22.73
N ALA A 158 -2.63 -3.39 -23.77
CA ALA A 158 -1.70 -2.38 -24.27
C ALA A 158 -1.42 -1.28 -23.22
N LEU A 159 -2.45 -0.83 -22.48
CA LEU A 159 -2.28 0.09 -21.35
C LEU A 159 -1.40 -0.50 -20.26
N VAL A 160 -1.63 -1.78 -19.87
CA VAL A 160 -0.81 -2.48 -18.85
C VAL A 160 0.66 -2.57 -19.30
N GLN A 161 0.91 -2.89 -20.56
CA GLN A 161 2.26 -2.96 -21.12
C GLN A 161 2.93 -1.59 -21.18
N GLU A 162 2.21 -0.56 -21.61
CA GLU A 162 2.73 0.81 -21.67
C GLU A 162 3.06 1.33 -20.26
N ALA A 163 2.22 1.06 -19.26
CA ALA A 163 2.49 1.44 -17.87
C ALA A 163 3.84 0.87 -17.38
N GLN A 164 4.17 -0.37 -17.77
CA GLN A 164 5.45 -1.00 -17.41
C GLN A 164 6.67 -0.25 -17.98
N HIS A 165 6.57 0.36 -19.17
CA HIS A 165 7.64 1.19 -19.74
C HIS A 165 7.92 2.43 -18.87
N TYR A 166 6.91 2.94 -18.18
CA TYR A 166 7.05 4.03 -17.21
C TYR A 166 7.40 3.56 -15.79
N GLY A 167 7.65 2.26 -15.59
CA GLY A 167 7.90 1.68 -14.27
C GLY A 167 6.67 1.61 -13.37
N ILE A 168 5.47 1.71 -13.95
CA ILE A 168 4.18 1.67 -13.26
C ILE A 168 3.55 0.29 -13.46
N GLU A 169 3.04 -0.31 -12.39
CA GLU A 169 2.17 -1.48 -12.46
C GLU A 169 0.71 -1.07 -12.28
N ILE A 170 -0.16 -1.60 -13.14
CA ILE A 170 -1.60 -1.42 -12.97
C ILE A 170 -2.09 -2.33 -11.83
N ALA A 171 -2.78 -1.73 -10.86
CA ALA A 171 -3.52 -2.43 -9.83
C ALA A 171 -5.01 -2.42 -10.15
N MET A 172 -5.66 -3.59 -10.08
CA MET A 172 -7.10 -3.72 -10.27
C MET A 172 -7.82 -3.86 -8.94
N ASP A 173 -9.07 -3.40 -8.91
CA ASP A 173 -9.98 -3.68 -7.81
C ASP A 173 -10.49 -5.12 -7.89
N LEU A 174 -10.44 -5.84 -6.78
CA LEU A 174 -11.03 -7.15 -6.60
C LEU A 174 -12.22 -7.03 -5.64
N ALA A 175 -13.37 -6.68 -6.19
CA ALA A 175 -14.60 -6.49 -5.46
C ALA A 175 -15.54 -7.68 -5.68
N PHE A 176 -15.52 -8.67 -4.78
CA PHE A 176 -16.41 -9.82 -4.83
C PHE A 176 -17.80 -9.47 -4.31
N GLN A 177 -18.52 -8.77 -5.14
CA GLN A 177 -19.92 -8.37 -5.00
C GLN A 177 -20.52 -8.16 -6.39
N MET A 178 -21.80 -8.34 -6.56
CA MET A 178 -22.42 -8.37 -7.87
C MET A 178 -23.64 -7.48 -7.91
N ALA A 179 -23.87 -6.82 -9.05
CA ALA A 179 -25.16 -6.19 -9.30
C ALA A 179 -26.24 -7.27 -9.46
N PRO A 180 -27.52 -6.97 -9.19
CA PRO A 180 -28.60 -7.95 -9.29
C PRO A 180 -28.78 -8.57 -10.69
N ASP A 181 -28.35 -7.86 -11.73
CA ASP A 181 -28.39 -8.30 -13.13
C ASP A 181 -27.08 -8.91 -13.65
N HIS A 182 -26.11 -9.17 -12.77
CA HIS A 182 -24.90 -9.90 -13.12
C HIS A 182 -25.24 -11.32 -13.64
N PRO A 183 -24.57 -11.84 -14.71
CA PRO A 183 -24.86 -13.15 -15.27
C PRO A 183 -24.89 -14.29 -14.22
N LEU A 184 -23.91 -14.34 -13.32
CA LEU A 184 -23.82 -15.37 -12.28
C LEU A 184 -25.01 -15.34 -11.30
N VAL A 185 -25.71 -14.21 -11.13
CA VAL A 185 -26.89 -14.17 -10.26
C VAL A 185 -28.04 -15.02 -10.83
N LYS A 186 -28.17 -15.09 -12.16
CA LYS A 186 -29.17 -15.93 -12.84
C LYS A 186 -28.71 -17.38 -12.92
N GLU A 187 -27.42 -17.61 -13.10
CA GLU A 187 -26.83 -18.94 -13.27
C GLU A 187 -26.73 -19.70 -11.95
N HIS A 188 -26.49 -18.96 -10.84
CA HIS A 188 -26.17 -19.48 -9.52
C HIS A 188 -26.90 -18.71 -8.42
N THR A 189 -28.22 -18.75 -8.40
CA THR A 189 -29.05 -18.04 -7.41
C THR A 189 -28.73 -18.44 -5.97
N GLU A 190 -28.24 -19.67 -5.76
CA GLU A 190 -27.83 -20.22 -4.47
C GLU A 190 -26.53 -19.61 -3.92
N TRP A 191 -25.80 -18.86 -4.71
CA TRP A 191 -24.59 -18.15 -4.27
C TRP A 191 -24.89 -16.79 -3.63
N PHE A 192 -26.18 -16.39 -3.55
CA PHE A 192 -26.57 -15.08 -3.07
C PHE A 192 -27.60 -15.14 -1.96
N LYS A 193 -27.65 -14.09 -1.14
CA LYS A 193 -28.67 -13.96 -0.09
C LYS A 193 -29.92 -13.29 -0.63
N TRP A 194 -31.04 -13.97 -0.40
CA TRP A 194 -32.36 -13.45 -0.71
C TRP A 194 -33.15 -13.27 0.56
N ARG A 195 -34.08 -12.31 0.57
CA ARG A 195 -35.03 -12.19 1.65
C ARG A 195 -36.09 -13.30 1.57
N PRO A 196 -36.79 -13.62 2.66
CA PRO A 196 -37.83 -14.66 2.64
C PRO A 196 -38.97 -14.45 1.62
N ASP A 197 -39.22 -13.20 1.22
CA ASP A 197 -40.18 -12.82 0.20
C ASP A 197 -39.62 -12.93 -1.24
N GLY A 198 -38.39 -13.40 -1.40
CA GLY A 198 -37.72 -13.50 -2.69
C GLY A 198 -37.09 -12.18 -3.20
N SER A 199 -37.20 -11.10 -2.45
CA SER A 199 -36.56 -9.84 -2.82
C SER A 199 -35.05 -9.83 -2.53
N ILE A 200 -34.35 -8.90 -3.15
CA ILE A 200 -32.89 -8.73 -3.01
C ILE A 200 -32.56 -8.29 -1.59
N GLN A 201 -31.62 -9.02 -0.95
CA GLN A 201 -30.97 -8.53 0.27
C GLN A 201 -29.72 -7.78 -0.14
N TYR A 202 -29.80 -6.45 -0.26
CA TYR A 202 -28.65 -5.63 -0.63
C TYR A 202 -27.61 -5.49 0.49
N ALA A 203 -26.38 -5.09 0.12
CA ALA A 203 -25.29 -4.85 1.07
C ALA A 203 -25.53 -3.58 1.89
N GLU A 204 -25.20 -3.64 3.18
CA GLU A 204 -25.25 -2.50 4.09
C GLU A 204 -23.97 -2.39 4.92
N ASN A 205 -23.53 -1.15 5.13
CA ASN A 205 -22.53 -0.78 6.13
C ASN A 205 -23.04 0.51 6.79
N PRO A 206 -23.88 0.40 7.82
CA PRO A 206 -24.59 1.55 8.38
C PRO A 206 -23.66 2.73 8.70
N PRO A 207 -24.04 3.96 8.34
CA PRO A 207 -25.34 4.36 7.77
C PRO A 207 -25.48 4.14 6.24
N LYS A 208 -24.42 3.64 5.56
CA LYS A 208 -24.40 3.45 4.10
C LYS A 208 -25.23 2.23 3.68
N LYS A 209 -25.97 2.37 2.58
CA LYS A 209 -26.74 1.31 1.93
C LYS A 209 -26.38 1.23 0.45
N TYR A 210 -26.16 0.01 -0.02
CA TYR A 210 -25.69 -0.29 -1.38
C TYR A 210 -26.76 -1.12 -2.09
N GLN A 211 -27.85 -0.48 -2.52
CA GLN A 211 -29.01 -1.16 -3.11
C GLN A 211 -28.69 -1.80 -4.47
N ASP A 212 -27.65 -1.32 -5.12
CA ASP A 212 -27.10 -1.81 -6.38
C ASP A 212 -26.18 -3.04 -6.22
N ILE A 213 -25.99 -3.53 -4.99
CA ILE A 213 -25.07 -4.64 -4.68
C ILE A 213 -25.82 -5.78 -4.01
N LEU A 214 -25.73 -6.97 -4.59
CA LEU A 214 -26.18 -8.23 -4.01
C LEU A 214 -24.96 -8.95 -3.39
N PRO A 215 -24.92 -9.15 -2.06
CA PRO A 215 -23.82 -9.83 -1.39
C PRO A 215 -23.75 -11.32 -1.75
N ILE A 216 -22.53 -11.81 -1.89
CA ILE A 216 -22.27 -13.25 -2.03
C ILE A 216 -22.54 -13.95 -0.69
N TYR A 217 -23.20 -15.12 -0.76
CA TYR A 217 -23.48 -15.99 0.36
C TYR A 217 -22.43 -17.09 0.48
N PHE A 218 -21.41 -16.87 1.30
CA PHE A 218 -20.29 -17.80 1.47
C PHE A 218 -20.65 -19.07 2.27
N ASP A 219 -21.77 -19.07 2.99
CA ASP A 219 -22.26 -20.24 3.75
C ASP A 219 -23.20 -21.12 2.91
N THR A 220 -23.24 -20.94 1.59
CA THR A 220 -24.00 -21.80 0.67
C THR A 220 -23.46 -23.22 0.67
N GLU A 221 -24.31 -24.23 0.48
CA GLU A 221 -23.86 -25.62 0.28
C GLU A 221 -23.02 -25.78 -0.98
N ALA A 222 -23.20 -24.89 -1.97
CA ALA A 222 -22.41 -24.80 -3.20
C ALA A 222 -21.13 -23.96 -3.03
N TRP A 223 -20.52 -23.94 -1.84
CA TRP A 223 -19.36 -23.10 -1.54
C TRP A 223 -18.13 -23.44 -2.42
N ASN A 224 -17.92 -24.70 -2.73
CA ASN A 224 -16.73 -25.13 -3.51
C ASN A 224 -16.76 -24.58 -4.94
N PRO A 225 -17.80 -24.78 -5.77
CA PRO A 225 -17.88 -24.15 -7.09
C PRO A 225 -17.92 -22.62 -7.02
N LEU A 226 -18.48 -22.01 -5.97
CA LEU A 226 -18.41 -20.58 -5.75
C LEU A 226 -16.94 -20.10 -5.59
N TRP A 227 -16.17 -20.74 -4.73
CA TRP A 227 -14.79 -20.39 -4.49
C TRP A 227 -13.93 -20.56 -5.75
N ASP A 228 -14.12 -21.66 -6.48
CA ASP A 228 -13.44 -21.92 -7.75
C ASP A 228 -13.75 -20.80 -8.77
N ALA A 229 -15.00 -20.39 -8.90
CA ALA A 229 -15.38 -19.28 -9.79
C ALA A 229 -14.72 -17.93 -9.39
N LEU A 230 -14.62 -17.66 -8.10
CA LEU A 230 -13.94 -16.44 -7.62
C LEU A 230 -12.41 -16.50 -7.85
N LEU A 231 -11.81 -17.68 -7.71
CA LEU A 231 -10.42 -17.92 -8.07
C LEU A 231 -10.19 -17.73 -9.57
N GLU A 232 -11.05 -18.30 -10.41
CA GLU A 232 -10.97 -18.13 -11.87
C GLU A 232 -11.07 -16.65 -12.29
N ILE A 233 -11.92 -15.84 -11.65
CA ILE A 233 -11.98 -14.40 -11.88
C ILE A 233 -10.63 -13.75 -11.60
N THR A 234 -10.00 -14.10 -10.48
CA THR A 234 -8.69 -13.54 -10.10
C THR A 234 -7.60 -13.96 -11.08
N LEU A 235 -7.52 -15.25 -11.41
CA LEU A 235 -6.51 -15.79 -12.33
C LEU A 235 -6.67 -15.24 -13.75
N TYR A 236 -7.92 -15.02 -14.20
CA TYR A 236 -8.19 -14.50 -15.53
C TYR A 236 -7.42 -13.21 -15.84
N TRP A 237 -7.43 -12.23 -14.96
CA TRP A 237 -6.74 -10.95 -15.18
C TRP A 237 -5.22 -11.05 -15.05
N ILE A 238 -4.74 -11.98 -14.22
CA ILE A 238 -3.30 -12.28 -14.13
C ILE A 238 -2.82 -12.88 -15.46
N GLU A 239 -3.52 -13.90 -15.96
CA GLU A 239 -3.11 -14.69 -17.11
C GLU A 239 -3.38 -13.98 -18.44
N THR A 240 -4.45 -13.17 -18.56
CA THR A 240 -4.83 -12.49 -19.81
C THR A 240 -4.25 -11.09 -19.95
N ALA A 241 -4.13 -10.33 -18.87
CA ALA A 241 -3.69 -8.95 -18.90
C ALA A 241 -2.37 -8.70 -18.14
N GLY A 242 -1.80 -9.69 -17.48
CA GLY A 242 -0.54 -9.56 -16.73
C GLY A 242 -0.68 -8.75 -15.44
N ILE A 243 -1.86 -8.71 -14.84
CA ILE A 243 -2.09 -8.02 -13.56
C ILE A 243 -1.34 -8.74 -12.45
N LYS A 244 -0.60 -7.96 -11.64
CA LYS A 244 0.20 -8.49 -10.52
C LYS A 244 -0.13 -7.84 -9.19
N VAL A 245 -1.07 -6.90 -9.18
CA VAL A 245 -1.45 -6.16 -7.97
C VAL A 245 -2.97 -6.04 -7.92
N TYR A 246 -3.54 -6.41 -6.78
CA TYR A 246 -4.97 -6.23 -6.50
C TYR A 246 -5.17 -5.37 -5.26
N ARG A 247 -6.09 -4.43 -5.33
CA ARG A 247 -6.73 -3.84 -4.17
C ARG A 247 -8.02 -4.60 -3.92
N VAL A 248 -8.19 -5.13 -2.74
CA VAL A 248 -9.33 -5.98 -2.39
C VAL A 248 -10.35 -5.18 -1.60
N ASP A 249 -11.53 -5.06 -2.17
CA ASP A 249 -12.65 -4.30 -1.61
C ASP A 249 -13.30 -5.04 -0.45
N ASN A 250 -13.41 -4.37 0.70
CA ASN A 250 -14.12 -4.86 1.90
C ASN A 250 -13.87 -6.35 2.23
N PRO A 251 -12.62 -6.85 2.33
CA PRO A 251 -12.37 -8.26 2.59
C PRO A 251 -12.88 -8.73 3.96
N HIS A 252 -13.06 -7.83 4.91
CA HIS A 252 -13.60 -8.13 6.25
C HIS A 252 -15.07 -8.58 6.24
N THR A 253 -15.78 -8.39 5.14
CA THR A 253 -17.18 -8.83 4.96
C THR A 253 -17.29 -10.26 4.43
N LYS A 254 -16.16 -10.92 4.18
CA LYS A 254 -16.06 -12.29 3.67
C LYS A 254 -15.27 -13.17 4.64
N PRO A 255 -15.42 -14.51 4.59
CA PRO A 255 -14.71 -15.40 5.52
C PRO A 255 -13.19 -15.31 5.38
N PHE A 256 -12.47 -15.22 6.50
CA PHE A 256 -11.00 -15.08 6.48
C PHE A 256 -10.31 -16.28 5.83
N HIS A 257 -10.79 -17.49 6.07
CA HIS A 257 -10.21 -18.70 5.50
C HIS A 257 -10.38 -18.78 3.97
N PHE A 258 -11.43 -18.16 3.40
CA PHE A 258 -11.55 -17.99 1.95
C PHE A 258 -10.37 -17.18 1.39
N TRP A 259 -10.02 -16.05 2.03
CA TRP A 259 -8.89 -15.24 1.58
C TRP A 259 -7.56 -15.97 1.70
N GLY A 260 -7.34 -16.70 2.82
CA GLY A 260 -6.14 -17.52 2.98
C GLY A 260 -5.99 -18.56 1.88
N TRP A 261 -7.08 -19.25 1.54
CA TRP A 261 -7.12 -20.22 0.46
C TRP A 261 -6.90 -19.56 -0.91
N LEU A 262 -7.67 -18.54 -1.26
CA LEU A 262 -7.56 -17.87 -2.57
C LEU A 262 -6.14 -17.35 -2.84
N MET A 263 -5.54 -16.67 -1.86
CA MET A 263 -4.19 -16.15 -2.02
C MET A 263 -3.13 -17.26 -2.10
N ALA A 264 -3.34 -18.39 -1.42
CA ALA A 264 -2.45 -19.55 -1.52
C ALA A 264 -2.53 -20.18 -2.92
N GLU A 265 -3.74 -20.38 -3.47
CA GLU A 265 -3.95 -20.92 -4.82
C GLU A 265 -3.36 -19.99 -5.90
N VAL A 266 -3.57 -18.68 -5.78
CA VAL A 266 -2.97 -17.70 -6.70
C VAL A 266 -1.45 -17.76 -6.64
N ARG A 267 -0.87 -17.70 -5.42
CA ARG A 267 0.60 -17.68 -5.25
C ARG A 267 1.28 -18.99 -5.59
N ALA A 268 0.58 -20.11 -5.57
CA ALA A 268 1.10 -21.39 -6.05
C ALA A 268 1.46 -21.34 -7.54
N LYS A 269 0.75 -20.51 -8.33
CA LYS A 269 0.99 -20.29 -9.75
C LYS A 269 1.74 -18.99 -10.03
N HIS A 270 1.41 -17.94 -9.30
CA HIS A 270 1.86 -16.55 -9.50
C HIS A 270 2.35 -15.95 -8.18
N PRO A 271 3.54 -16.37 -7.67
CA PRO A 271 4.06 -15.92 -6.37
C PRO A 271 4.36 -14.42 -6.31
N GLU A 272 4.45 -13.75 -7.45
CA GLU A 272 4.68 -12.31 -7.57
C GLU A 272 3.44 -11.46 -7.33
N VAL A 273 2.25 -12.03 -7.20
CA VAL A 273 0.99 -11.26 -7.04
C VAL A 273 0.86 -10.70 -5.64
N LEU A 274 0.52 -9.43 -5.56
CA LEU A 274 0.33 -8.68 -4.32
C LEU A 274 -1.15 -8.34 -4.10
N PHE A 275 -1.56 -8.36 -2.83
CA PHE A 275 -2.94 -8.04 -2.42
C PHE A 275 -2.92 -6.94 -1.35
N LEU A 276 -3.57 -5.81 -1.62
CA LEU A 276 -3.81 -4.72 -0.69
C LEU A 276 -5.22 -4.85 -0.10
N SER A 277 -5.31 -5.02 1.22
CA SER A 277 -6.59 -5.15 1.95
C SER A 277 -7.21 -3.78 2.23
N GLU A 278 -8.42 -3.53 1.76
CA GLU A 278 -9.23 -2.39 2.19
C GLU A 278 -10.24 -2.84 3.24
N ALA A 279 -9.87 -2.68 4.50
CA ALA A 279 -10.71 -3.12 5.62
C ALA A 279 -10.66 -2.10 6.76
N PHE A 280 -11.39 -0.98 6.61
CA PHE A 280 -11.55 0.01 7.67
C PHE A 280 -12.50 -0.52 8.75
N SER A 281 -12.01 -1.43 9.56
CA SER A 281 -12.73 -2.16 10.59
C SER A 281 -11.95 -2.14 11.91
N ARG A 282 -12.38 -2.91 12.90
CA ARG A 282 -11.65 -3.01 14.19
C ARG A 282 -10.23 -3.53 13.96
N PRO A 283 -9.21 -3.05 14.71
CA PRO A 283 -7.80 -3.45 14.54
C PRO A 283 -7.61 -4.97 14.48
N ALA A 284 -8.25 -5.73 15.38
CA ALA A 284 -8.15 -7.19 15.41
C ALA A 284 -8.56 -7.86 14.08
N ILE A 285 -9.56 -7.31 13.38
CA ILE A 285 -10.02 -7.82 12.09
C ILE A 285 -8.99 -7.50 11.00
N MET A 286 -8.48 -6.26 10.96
CA MET A 286 -7.44 -5.86 10.01
C MET A 286 -6.17 -6.69 10.16
N TYR A 287 -5.74 -6.91 11.40
CA TYR A 287 -4.55 -7.71 11.71
C TYR A 287 -4.77 -9.20 11.40
N GLN A 288 -5.97 -9.72 11.61
CA GLN A 288 -6.29 -11.09 11.23
C GLN A 288 -6.27 -11.29 9.70
N LEU A 289 -6.76 -10.33 8.92
CA LEU A 289 -6.67 -10.38 7.46
C LEU A 289 -5.20 -10.39 6.99
N ALA A 290 -4.33 -9.55 7.58
CA ALA A 290 -2.90 -9.58 7.25
C ALA A 290 -2.29 -10.98 7.49
N LYS A 291 -2.70 -11.67 8.57
CA LYS A 291 -2.27 -13.06 8.86
C LYS A 291 -2.82 -14.09 7.87
N GLN A 292 -3.88 -13.77 7.11
CA GLN A 292 -4.36 -14.64 6.02
C GLN A 292 -3.48 -14.54 4.77
N GLY A 293 -2.57 -13.57 4.69
CA GLY A 293 -1.64 -13.43 3.58
C GLY A 293 -1.79 -12.15 2.76
N PHE A 294 -2.61 -11.20 3.20
CA PHE A 294 -2.62 -9.88 2.55
C PHE A 294 -1.24 -9.24 2.65
N THR A 295 -0.74 -8.76 1.51
CA THR A 295 0.60 -8.20 1.38
C THR A 295 0.72 -6.85 2.08
N GLN A 296 -0.29 -6.00 1.90
CA GLN A 296 -0.40 -4.67 2.46
C GLN A 296 -1.83 -4.43 2.96
N SER A 297 -2.02 -3.42 3.80
CA SER A 297 -3.33 -3.02 4.28
C SER A 297 -3.44 -1.50 4.35
N TYR A 298 -4.60 -0.96 3.96
CA TYR A 298 -5.00 0.37 4.39
C TYR A 298 -4.93 0.47 5.91
N SER A 299 -4.90 1.67 6.43
CA SER A 299 -4.62 1.91 7.84
C SER A 299 -5.42 3.08 8.40
N TYR A 300 -5.35 3.30 9.71
CA TYR A 300 -5.99 4.44 10.35
C TYR A 300 -5.23 5.75 10.22
N PHE A 301 -4.14 5.81 9.46
CA PHE A 301 -3.39 7.05 9.21
C PHE A 301 -4.31 8.21 8.80
N THR A 302 -5.31 7.94 7.97
CA THR A 302 -6.27 8.93 7.48
C THR A 302 -6.88 9.78 8.61
N TRP A 303 -7.09 9.22 9.79
CA TRP A 303 -7.72 9.88 10.95
C TRP A 303 -6.74 10.20 12.09
N ARG A 304 -5.44 10.03 11.91
CA ARG A 304 -4.42 10.42 12.88
C ARG A 304 -3.86 11.76 12.50
N ASN A 305 -4.16 12.82 13.28
CA ASN A 305 -3.87 14.20 12.92
C ASN A 305 -2.94 14.91 13.91
N ARG A 306 -3.01 14.55 15.20
CA ARG A 306 -2.19 15.14 16.24
C ARG A 306 -0.86 14.40 16.40
N LYS A 307 0.12 15.07 16.99
CA LYS A 307 1.46 14.55 17.25
C LYS A 307 1.41 13.19 17.97
N GLU A 308 0.71 13.12 19.11
CA GLU A 308 0.61 11.89 19.90
C GLU A 308 -0.13 10.76 19.18
N GLU A 309 -1.16 11.10 18.41
CA GLU A 309 -1.92 10.12 17.63
C GLU A 309 -1.06 9.49 16.53
N LEU A 310 -0.30 10.32 15.81
CA LEU A 310 0.61 9.88 14.76
C LEU A 310 1.75 9.05 15.34
N GLN A 311 2.41 9.57 16.39
CA GLN A 311 3.50 8.88 17.06
C GLN A 311 3.03 7.54 17.63
N GLY A 312 1.97 7.53 18.43
CA GLY A 312 1.45 6.32 19.07
C GLY A 312 1.04 5.26 18.05
N TYR A 313 0.38 5.67 16.95
CA TYR A 313 -0.02 4.74 15.91
C TYR A 313 1.18 4.14 15.15
N VAL A 314 2.16 4.97 14.79
CA VAL A 314 3.38 4.48 14.13
C VAL A 314 4.20 3.60 15.06
N GLU A 315 4.27 3.90 16.35
CA GLU A 315 4.92 3.03 17.34
C GLU A 315 4.20 1.69 17.51
N GLU A 316 2.87 1.68 17.52
CA GLU A 316 2.09 0.43 17.47
C GLU A 316 2.50 -0.42 16.27
N LEU A 317 2.54 0.17 15.07
CA LEU A 317 2.84 -0.56 13.83
C LEU A 317 4.30 -1.01 13.71
N SER A 318 5.25 -0.23 14.25
CA SER A 318 6.70 -0.42 14.03
C SER A 318 7.43 -1.08 15.19
N LYS A 319 6.89 -1.04 16.41
CA LYS A 319 7.59 -1.53 17.63
C LYS A 319 6.92 -2.74 18.28
N THR A 320 5.67 -3.06 17.90
CA THR A 320 4.98 -4.24 18.43
C THR A 320 5.15 -5.45 17.51
N GLN A 321 4.49 -6.57 17.82
CA GLN A 321 4.46 -7.76 16.96
C GLN A 321 3.83 -7.50 15.58
N LEU A 322 3.11 -6.39 15.40
CA LEU A 322 2.48 -6.05 14.12
C LEU A 322 3.50 -5.89 12.99
N LYS A 323 4.69 -5.40 13.31
CA LYS A 323 5.79 -5.24 12.35
C LYS A 323 6.17 -6.53 11.60
N GLU A 324 5.87 -7.70 12.18
CA GLU A 324 6.24 -9.00 11.60
C GLU A 324 5.29 -9.48 10.49
N PHE A 325 4.06 -8.97 10.46
CA PHE A 325 3.05 -9.47 9.52
C PHE A 325 2.12 -8.40 8.93
N PHE A 326 2.05 -7.20 9.49
CA PHE A 326 1.17 -6.12 9.02
C PHE A 326 1.99 -5.02 8.33
N ARG A 327 1.84 -4.87 7.02
CA ARG A 327 2.49 -3.80 6.25
C ARG A 327 1.46 -2.71 5.95
N PRO A 328 1.54 -1.58 6.67
CA PRO A 328 0.60 -0.49 6.45
C PRO A 328 0.86 0.19 5.11
N ASN A 329 -0.21 0.61 4.46
CA ASN A 329 -0.20 1.51 3.32
C ASN A 329 -0.97 2.78 3.74
N PHE A 330 -0.29 3.94 3.77
CA PHE A 330 -0.84 5.18 4.30
C PHE A 330 -1.48 6.01 3.20
N TRP A 331 -2.75 6.29 3.35
CA TRP A 331 -3.55 7.09 2.43
C TRP A 331 -4.15 8.30 3.15
N PRO A 332 -3.88 9.54 2.70
CA PRO A 332 -4.54 10.73 3.26
C PRO A 332 -6.03 10.79 2.92
N ASN A 333 -6.43 10.25 1.76
CA ASN A 333 -7.79 10.22 1.26
C ASN A 333 -8.06 8.97 0.41
N THR A 334 -9.32 8.63 0.20
CA THR A 334 -9.79 7.61 -0.76
C THR A 334 -11.09 8.08 -1.40
N PRO A 335 -11.61 7.46 -2.46
CA PRO A 335 -12.92 7.83 -3.04
C PRO A 335 -14.09 7.75 -2.04
N ASP A 336 -13.96 6.94 -0.99
CA ASP A 336 -14.95 6.79 0.08
C ASP A 336 -14.72 7.68 1.28
N ILE A 337 -13.55 8.31 1.39
CA ILE A 337 -13.13 9.03 2.59
C ILE A 337 -12.53 10.37 2.20
N ASN A 338 -13.33 11.42 2.42
CA ASN A 338 -12.92 12.82 2.47
C ASN A 338 -12.85 13.23 3.95
N PRO A 339 -11.71 13.02 4.63
CA PRO A 339 -11.65 13.18 6.08
C PRO A 339 -11.90 14.64 6.47
N PHE A 340 -12.57 14.87 7.60
CA PHE A 340 -12.98 16.21 8.03
C PHE A 340 -11.87 17.24 8.03
N HIS A 341 -10.65 16.85 8.38
CA HIS A 341 -9.52 17.78 8.42
C HIS A 341 -9.03 18.22 7.02
N LEU A 342 -9.35 17.47 5.95
CA LEU A 342 -9.03 17.88 4.58
C LEU A 342 -10.15 18.69 3.92
N GLN A 343 -11.36 18.71 4.48
CA GLN A 343 -12.48 19.48 3.94
C GLN A 343 -12.21 20.98 4.06
N GLY A 344 -12.07 21.67 2.92
CA GLY A 344 -11.71 23.09 2.86
C GLY A 344 -10.27 23.41 3.30
N ALA A 345 -9.40 22.40 3.37
CA ALA A 345 -8.01 22.55 3.78
C ALA A 345 -7.18 23.32 2.74
N ASN A 346 -6.17 24.07 3.25
CA ASN A 346 -5.22 24.78 2.40
C ASN A 346 -4.11 23.86 1.85
N GLU A 347 -3.27 24.40 0.96
CA GLU A 347 -2.15 23.69 0.34
C GLU A 347 -1.14 23.17 1.38
N ALA A 348 -0.91 23.91 2.45
CA ALA A 348 0.03 23.51 3.50
C ALA A 348 -0.38 22.19 4.16
N LEU A 349 -1.67 22.03 4.48
CA LEU A 349 -2.16 20.79 5.09
C LEU A 349 -2.05 19.61 4.11
N HIS A 350 -2.40 19.80 2.82
CA HIS A 350 -2.22 18.75 1.81
C HIS A 350 -0.75 18.34 1.69
N MET A 351 0.18 19.30 1.65
CA MET A 351 1.62 19.04 1.64
C MET A 351 2.07 18.24 2.86
N SER A 352 1.69 18.69 4.08
CA SER A 352 2.05 17.99 5.33
C SER A 352 1.48 16.58 5.39
N ARG A 353 0.22 16.38 5.00
CA ARG A 353 -0.44 15.07 5.04
C ARG A 353 0.18 14.09 4.06
N TYR A 354 0.50 14.53 2.83
CA TYR A 354 1.23 13.67 1.90
C TYR A 354 2.62 13.31 2.41
N PHE A 355 3.36 14.31 2.90
CA PHE A 355 4.69 14.10 3.45
C PHE A 355 4.68 13.07 4.59
N LEU A 356 3.76 13.21 5.53
CA LEU A 356 3.60 12.25 6.64
C LEU A 356 3.26 10.85 6.14
N ALA A 357 2.31 10.72 5.20
CA ALA A 357 1.95 9.43 4.61
C ALA A 357 3.17 8.76 3.96
N ALA A 358 3.93 9.53 3.18
CA ALA A 358 5.03 9.08 2.36
C ALA A 358 6.32 8.78 3.15
N THR A 359 6.49 9.32 4.36
CA THR A 359 7.73 9.19 5.14
C THR A 359 7.56 8.39 6.43
N LEU A 360 6.36 8.34 7.02
CA LEU A 360 6.07 7.47 8.16
C LEU A 360 5.89 6.01 7.75
N SER A 361 5.35 5.76 6.55
CA SER A 361 5.22 4.42 5.98
C SER A 361 6.04 4.27 4.70
N SER A 362 6.51 3.05 4.45
CA SER A 362 7.17 2.71 3.19
C SER A 362 6.19 2.52 2.03
N ASN A 363 4.91 2.22 2.32
CA ASN A 363 3.84 2.17 1.34
C ASN A 363 2.89 3.35 1.53
N THR A 364 2.58 4.05 0.47
CA THR A 364 1.68 5.20 0.50
C THR A 364 0.89 5.32 -0.80
N GLY A 365 -0.26 5.99 -0.74
CA GLY A 365 -1.05 6.26 -1.91
C GLY A 365 -1.94 7.49 -1.75
N ILE A 366 -2.48 7.98 -2.86
CA ILE A 366 -3.48 9.04 -2.90
C ILE A 366 -4.60 8.71 -3.89
N TYR A 367 -5.79 9.15 -3.58
CA TYR A 367 -6.84 9.33 -4.59
C TYR A 367 -6.50 10.63 -5.34
N GLY A 368 -5.86 10.44 -6.51
CA GLY A 368 -4.98 11.39 -7.17
C GLY A 368 -5.59 12.71 -7.58
N PRO A 369 -6.52 12.79 -8.56
CA PRO A 369 -6.96 14.10 -9.06
C PRO A 369 -7.57 14.97 -7.95
N ILE A 370 -8.38 14.39 -7.11
CA ILE A 370 -9.00 15.08 -5.97
C ILE A 370 -7.95 15.64 -5.02
N TYR A 371 -6.90 14.84 -4.72
CA TYR A 371 -5.87 15.26 -3.78
C TYR A 371 -4.96 16.34 -4.38
N GLU A 372 -4.45 16.11 -5.57
CA GLU A 372 -3.50 17.03 -6.21
C GLU A 372 -4.12 18.36 -6.60
N PHE A 373 -5.41 18.40 -6.91
CA PHE A 373 -6.17 19.65 -7.15
C PHE A 373 -6.82 20.21 -5.89
N MET A 374 -6.62 19.56 -4.73
CA MET A 374 -7.16 19.96 -3.43
C MET A 374 -8.68 20.16 -3.44
N THR A 375 -9.38 19.33 -4.22
CA THR A 375 -10.83 19.36 -4.33
C THR A 375 -11.44 18.59 -3.16
N SER A 376 -11.94 19.29 -2.15
CA SER A 376 -12.38 18.68 -0.90
C SER A 376 -13.82 19.01 -0.52
N ASP A 377 -14.64 19.45 -1.49
CA ASP A 377 -16.06 19.68 -1.26
C ASP A 377 -16.73 18.41 -0.76
N ALA A 378 -17.49 18.54 0.33
CA ALA A 378 -18.05 17.41 1.05
C ALA A 378 -19.57 17.49 1.15
N ILE A 379 -20.20 16.32 1.26
CA ILE A 379 -21.60 16.25 1.69
C ILE A 379 -21.66 16.73 3.16
N PRO A 380 -22.51 17.71 3.49
CA PRO A 380 -22.53 18.30 4.82
C PRO A 380 -22.62 17.27 5.96
N GLY A 381 -21.67 17.36 6.90
CA GLY A 381 -21.59 16.49 8.07
C GLY A 381 -21.12 15.05 7.80
N LYS A 382 -20.60 14.77 6.61
CA LYS A 382 -20.05 13.46 6.24
C LYS A 382 -18.61 13.55 5.74
N GLU A 383 -17.88 12.46 5.88
CA GLU A 383 -16.57 12.28 5.24
C GLU A 383 -16.72 11.70 3.83
N GLU A 384 -17.64 12.28 3.05
CA GLU A 384 -17.94 11.88 1.67
C GLU A 384 -17.81 13.10 0.74
N TYR A 385 -17.20 12.88 -0.43
CA TYR A 385 -17.09 13.93 -1.45
C TYR A 385 -18.46 14.27 -2.05
N LEU A 386 -18.72 15.57 -2.20
CA LEU A 386 -19.80 16.07 -3.04
C LEU A 386 -19.44 15.81 -4.50
N ASP A 387 -20.42 15.43 -5.32
CA ASP A 387 -20.25 15.11 -6.73
C ASP A 387 -19.13 14.08 -6.99
N SER A 388 -19.14 13.03 -6.15
CA SER A 388 -18.14 11.98 -6.18
C SER A 388 -18.08 11.23 -7.52
N GLU A 389 -16.85 10.98 -8.00
CA GLU A 389 -16.60 10.13 -9.18
C GLU A 389 -17.12 8.69 -9.02
N LYS A 390 -17.47 8.26 -7.82
CA LYS A 390 -18.17 6.98 -7.61
C LYS A 390 -19.51 6.92 -8.33
N TYR A 391 -20.12 8.06 -8.62
CA TYR A 391 -21.47 8.13 -9.16
C TYR A 391 -21.60 8.98 -10.43
N GLN A 392 -20.54 9.71 -10.79
CA GLN A 392 -20.55 10.57 -11.98
C GLN A 392 -19.16 10.68 -12.60
N ILE A 393 -19.10 11.12 -13.85
CA ILE A 393 -17.85 11.54 -14.49
C ILE A 393 -17.50 12.93 -13.95
N ARG A 394 -16.21 13.14 -13.64
CA ARG A 394 -15.68 14.48 -13.34
C ARG A 394 -14.71 14.91 -14.43
N ASP A 395 -14.73 16.19 -14.69
CA ASP A 395 -13.80 16.82 -15.63
C ASP A 395 -12.58 17.30 -14.84
N TRP A 396 -11.42 16.82 -15.25
CA TRP A 396 -10.13 17.22 -14.68
C TRP A 396 -9.30 17.93 -15.73
N ASP A 397 -8.65 19.03 -15.32
CA ASP A 397 -7.62 19.65 -16.17
C ASP A 397 -6.31 18.86 -16.04
N TRP A 398 -6.20 17.81 -16.84
CA TRP A 398 -5.05 16.92 -16.83
C TRP A 398 -3.73 17.57 -17.29
N GLU A 399 -3.80 18.73 -17.95
CA GLU A 399 -2.61 19.51 -18.36
C GLU A 399 -2.15 20.47 -17.26
N ALA A 400 -2.99 20.75 -16.26
CA ALA A 400 -2.63 21.66 -15.19
C ALA A 400 -1.53 21.10 -14.29
N GLU A 401 -0.63 21.98 -13.90
CA GLU A 401 0.40 21.72 -12.92
C GLU A 401 0.26 22.69 -11.74
N ASN A 402 0.57 22.23 -10.56
CA ASN A 402 0.58 23.05 -9.37
C ASN A 402 1.78 22.76 -8.46
N LYS A 403 1.91 23.51 -7.38
CA LYS A 403 3.02 23.36 -6.44
C LYS A 403 2.94 22.03 -5.69
N LEU A 404 1.73 21.60 -5.29
CA LEU A 404 1.55 20.34 -4.56
C LEU A 404 2.06 19.15 -5.38
N MET A 405 1.73 19.09 -6.67
CA MET A 405 2.20 18.03 -7.58
C MET A 405 3.73 17.99 -7.68
N ARG A 406 4.37 19.15 -7.80
CA ARG A 406 5.84 19.23 -7.84
C ARG A 406 6.46 18.77 -6.52
N ILE A 407 5.85 19.12 -5.39
CA ILE A 407 6.30 18.68 -4.06
C ILE A 407 6.11 17.18 -3.89
N ILE A 408 4.98 16.61 -4.31
CA ILE A 408 4.75 15.16 -4.34
C ILE A 408 5.85 14.46 -5.14
N GLY A 409 6.18 14.96 -6.34
CA GLY A 409 7.25 14.40 -7.16
C GLY A 409 8.60 14.39 -6.45
N LYS A 410 8.99 15.51 -5.82
CA LYS A 410 10.25 15.61 -5.05
C LYS A 410 10.30 14.65 -3.87
N ILE A 411 9.19 14.52 -3.12
CA ILE A 411 9.11 13.58 -1.99
C ILE A 411 9.28 12.14 -2.51
N ASN A 412 8.59 11.77 -3.57
CA ASN A 412 8.66 10.42 -4.14
C ASN A 412 10.04 10.12 -4.71
N GLU A 413 10.70 11.09 -5.34
CA GLU A 413 12.07 10.95 -5.81
C GLU A 413 13.04 10.72 -4.63
N ALA A 414 12.94 11.53 -3.57
CA ALA A 414 13.74 11.33 -2.36
C ALA A 414 13.51 9.94 -1.74
N ARG A 415 12.25 9.45 -1.71
CA ARG A 415 11.92 8.09 -1.22
C ARG A 415 12.62 7.00 -2.04
N LYS A 416 12.71 7.16 -3.36
CA LYS A 416 13.41 6.21 -4.24
C LYS A 416 14.92 6.21 -4.00
N GLN A 417 15.49 7.37 -3.73
CA GLN A 417 16.95 7.56 -3.55
C GLN A 417 17.43 7.22 -2.14
N LEU A 418 16.59 7.34 -1.11
CA LEU A 418 16.98 7.15 0.29
C LEU A 418 16.50 5.80 0.83
N PRO A 419 17.38 4.79 0.99
CA PRO A 419 17.04 3.48 1.55
C PRO A 419 16.37 3.57 2.93
N SER A 420 16.73 4.57 3.73
CA SER A 420 16.09 4.85 5.04
C SER A 420 14.57 5.04 4.95
N LEU A 421 14.03 5.52 3.83
CA LEU A 421 12.59 5.73 3.61
C LEU A 421 11.87 4.50 3.02
N GLN A 422 12.59 3.43 2.69
CA GLN A 422 12.04 2.24 2.04
C GLN A 422 11.60 1.15 3.02
N GLN A 423 11.58 1.46 4.32
CA GLN A 423 11.10 0.59 5.39
C GLN A 423 10.17 1.38 6.32
N THR A 424 9.27 0.69 7.02
CA THR A 424 8.37 1.32 8.01
C THR A 424 8.94 1.23 9.42
N ASN A 425 9.59 0.11 9.75
CA ASN A 425 9.93 -0.25 11.14
C ASN A 425 11.20 0.42 11.69
N ASN A 426 11.94 1.14 10.87
CA ASN A 426 13.24 1.75 11.14
C ASN A 426 13.11 3.23 11.60
N ILE A 427 12.21 3.52 12.51
CA ILE A 427 11.85 4.88 12.93
C ILE A 427 12.19 5.15 14.40
N ARG A 428 12.66 6.38 14.68
CA ARG A 428 12.88 6.94 16.01
C ARG A 428 12.33 8.35 16.07
N PHE A 429 11.41 8.61 16.98
CA PHE A 429 10.88 9.97 17.17
C PHE A 429 11.89 10.84 17.92
N CYS A 430 12.01 12.11 17.48
CA CYS A 430 12.80 13.15 18.10
C CYS A 430 11.91 13.93 19.09
N GLN A 431 12.43 14.22 20.27
CA GLN A 431 11.70 15.01 21.26
C GLN A 431 11.78 16.51 20.93
N ASN A 432 10.72 17.23 21.21
CA ASN A 432 10.63 18.69 21.18
C ASN A 432 9.41 19.12 22.01
N ALA A 433 9.37 20.38 22.45
CA ALA A 433 8.31 20.90 23.29
C ALA A 433 7.06 21.37 22.51
N ASN A 434 7.19 21.63 21.20
CA ASN A 434 6.11 22.13 20.37
C ASN A 434 5.18 20.99 19.91
N GLU A 435 3.92 21.03 20.34
CA GLU A 435 2.91 20.02 19.99
C GLU A 435 2.53 20.03 18.50
N ASN A 436 2.82 21.12 17.79
CA ASN A 436 2.59 21.25 16.36
C ASN A 436 3.81 20.85 15.51
N ILE A 437 4.88 20.34 16.11
CA ILE A 437 6.03 19.80 15.37
C ILE A 437 6.18 18.31 15.66
N LEU A 438 6.06 17.49 14.61
CA LEU A 438 6.44 16.09 14.66
C LEU A 438 7.79 15.91 13.98
N ALA A 439 8.77 15.36 14.71
CA ALA A 439 10.09 15.07 14.15
C ALA A 439 10.52 13.63 14.41
N TYR A 440 11.19 13.02 13.44
CA TYR A 440 11.63 11.64 13.53
C TYR A 440 12.81 11.34 12.60
N LEU A 441 13.63 10.38 13.02
CA LEU A 441 14.72 9.80 12.26
C LEU A 441 14.28 8.48 11.63
N LYS A 442 14.81 8.21 10.43
CA LYS A 442 14.80 6.89 9.80
C LYS A 442 16.19 6.53 9.31
N TYR A 443 16.51 5.24 9.32
CA TYR A 443 17.82 4.72 8.95
C TYR A 443 17.67 3.42 8.16
N ASP A 444 18.64 3.10 7.30
CA ASP A 444 18.73 1.79 6.68
C ASP A 444 19.35 0.76 7.65
N ASP A 445 19.23 -0.53 7.34
CA ASP A 445 19.70 -1.60 8.22
C ASP A 445 21.21 -1.52 8.54
N ALA A 446 22.00 -1.00 7.60
CA ALA A 446 23.44 -0.78 7.78
C ALA A 446 23.76 0.55 8.45
N GLN A 447 22.78 1.41 8.73
CA GLN A 447 22.94 2.78 9.23
C GLN A 447 23.83 3.66 8.36
N THR A 448 23.87 3.40 7.06
CA THR A 448 24.65 4.18 6.08
C THR A 448 23.85 5.31 5.47
N CYS A 449 22.52 5.25 5.58
CA CYS A 449 21.59 6.28 5.14
C CYS A 449 20.72 6.71 6.30
N LEU A 450 20.97 7.91 6.81
CA LEU A 450 20.20 8.54 7.88
C LEU A 450 19.36 9.67 7.32
N SER A 451 18.08 9.70 7.66
CA SER A 451 17.17 10.78 7.26
C SER A 451 16.42 11.31 8.48
N LEU A 452 16.35 12.64 8.58
CA LEU A 452 15.58 13.35 9.61
C LEU A 452 14.43 14.08 8.93
N MET A 453 13.23 13.86 9.41
CA MET A 453 12.02 14.56 9.02
C MET A 453 11.54 15.44 10.16
N ALA A 454 11.18 16.66 9.82
CA ALA A 454 10.50 17.61 10.73
C ALA A 454 9.28 18.18 10.01
N VAL A 455 8.11 18.11 10.63
CA VAL A 455 6.82 18.45 9.99
C VAL A 455 6.03 19.39 10.88
N ASN A 456 5.58 20.50 10.28
CA ASN A 456 4.60 21.39 10.88
C ASN A 456 3.19 20.79 10.72
N LEU A 457 2.51 20.53 11.81
CA LEU A 457 1.13 20.03 11.86
C LEU A 457 0.09 21.17 11.85
N ASP A 458 0.54 22.41 12.02
CA ASP A 458 -0.30 23.61 11.93
C ASP A 458 -0.22 24.21 10.51
N PRO A 459 -1.30 24.14 9.73
CA PRO A 459 -1.26 24.60 8.34
C PRO A 459 -1.32 26.13 8.18
N TYR A 460 -1.43 26.90 9.26
CA TYR A 460 -1.67 28.35 9.22
C TYR A 460 -0.50 29.17 9.73
N TYR A 461 0.23 28.68 10.74
CA TYR A 461 1.27 29.45 11.42
C TYR A 461 2.63 28.78 11.30
N THR A 462 3.67 29.62 11.24
CA THR A 462 5.05 29.15 11.34
C THR A 462 5.27 28.56 12.73
N GLN A 463 5.84 27.37 12.77
CA GLN A 463 6.20 26.66 13.99
C GLN A 463 7.70 26.49 14.07
N ASN A 464 8.27 26.64 15.25
CA ASN A 464 9.70 26.42 15.47
C ASN A 464 9.95 25.79 16.84
N ASP A 465 11.04 25.07 16.96
CA ASP A 465 11.52 24.52 18.23
C ASP A 465 12.96 23.99 18.10
N GLN A 466 13.54 23.64 19.23
CA GLN A 466 14.73 22.82 19.33
C GLN A 466 14.36 21.33 19.29
N LEU A 467 14.89 20.62 18.33
CA LEU A 467 14.74 19.16 18.25
C LEU A 467 15.84 18.47 19.07
N TYR A 468 15.49 17.52 19.91
CA TYR A 468 16.42 16.55 20.46
C TYR A 468 16.55 15.35 19.51
N ILE A 469 17.73 15.22 18.89
CA ILE A 469 18.04 14.14 17.94
C ILE A 469 18.76 13.05 18.72
N PRO A 470 18.23 11.82 18.82
CA PRO A 470 18.81 10.75 19.62
C PRO A 470 20.02 10.10 18.93
N LEU A 471 21.13 10.82 18.81
CA LEU A 471 22.37 10.37 18.15
C LEU A 471 22.95 9.13 18.83
N GLU A 472 22.88 9.05 20.15
CA GLU A 472 23.33 7.91 20.93
C GLU A 472 22.59 6.59 20.59
N ALA A 473 21.34 6.68 20.21
CA ALA A 473 20.56 5.53 19.74
C ALA A 473 21.03 5.01 18.37
N LEU A 474 21.83 5.80 17.67
CA LEU A 474 22.50 5.43 16.41
C LEU A 474 23.97 5.07 16.62
N GLY A 475 24.45 5.01 17.88
CA GLY A 475 25.84 4.74 18.22
C GLY A 475 26.79 5.91 17.92
N LEU A 476 26.26 7.13 17.76
CA LEU A 476 27.04 8.32 17.45
C LEU A 476 27.34 9.12 18.71
N PRO A 477 28.50 9.85 18.76
CA PRO A 477 28.80 10.78 19.84
C PRO A 477 27.75 11.88 19.93
N THR A 478 27.42 12.29 21.17
CA THR A 478 26.40 13.33 21.42
C THR A 478 26.83 14.75 21.07
N ASP A 479 28.12 14.94 20.76
CA ASP A 479 28.72 16.25 20.40
C ASP A 479 29.26 16.27 18.96
N VAL A 480 28.97 15.24 18.16
CA VAL A 480 29.46 15.12 16.77
C VAL A 480 28.96 16.29 15.90
N GLU A 481 29.82 16.75 15.01
CA GLU A 481 29.46 17.68 13.94
C GLU A 481 29.01 16.92 12.71
N TYR A 482 27.93 17.39 12.08
CA TYR A 482 27.38 16.77 10.87
C TYR A 482 26.66 17.79 9.98
N THR A 483 26.48 17.42 8.73
CA THR A 483 25.74 18.23 7.77
C THR A 483 24.36 17.60 7.53
N VAL A 484 23.32 18.41 7.51
CA VAL A 484 21.99 18.02 7.05
C VAL A 484 21.69 18.68 5.72
N GLU A 485 21.31 17.89 4.73
CA GLU A 485 21.00 18.34 3.37
C GLU A 485 19.51 18.12 3.10
N ASP A 486 18.79 19.21 2.91
CA ASP A 486 17.34 19.17 2.63
C ASP A 486 17.10 18.69 1.19
N GLN A 487 16.50 17.55 1.06
CA GLN A 487 16.24 16.87 -0.24
C GLN A 487 15.13 17.56 -1.06
N ILE A 488 14.38 18.48 -0.46
CA ILE A 488 13.31 19.22 -1.14
C ILE A 488 13.83 20.55 -1.68
N THR A 489 14.61 21.27 -0.90
CA THR A 489 15.13 22.61 -1.24
C THR A 489 16.55 22.57 -1.80
N GLY A 490 17.33 21.54 -1.48
CA GLY A 490 18.76 21.46 -1.77
C GLY A 490 19.67 22.23 -0.81
N ASN A 491 19.10 22.89 0.20
CA ASN A 491 19.88 23.63 1.19
C ASN A 491 20.64 22.68 2.13
N SER A 492 21.81 23.12 2.60
CA SER A 492 22.60 22.38 3.56
C SER A 492 22.89 23.22 4.80
N TYR A 493 22.88 22.57 5.96
CA TYR A 493 23.12 23.20 7.25
C TYR A 493 24.16 22.40 8.04
N HIS A 494 25.04 23.09 8.74
CA HIS A 494 26.01 22.49 9.66
C HIS A 494 25.42 22.47 11.06
N TRP A 495 25.28 21.29 11.60
CA TRP A 495 24.73 21.04 12.91
C TRP A 495 25.77 20.41 13.83
N ARG A 496 25.60 20.58 15.14
CA ARG A 496 26.45 19.98 16.15
C ARG A 496 25.60 19.44 17.30
N GLY A 497 25.91 18.21 17.69
CA GLY A 497 25.29 17.58 18.86
C GLY A 497 23.82 17.26 18.67
N THR A 498 23.15 16.98 19.79
CA THR A 498 21.79 16.44 19.82
C THR A 498 20.70 17.50 19.70
N HIS A 499 20.97 18.78 20.02
CA HIS A 499 19.97 19.84 20.03
C HIS A 499 20.17 20.79 18.85
N ASN A 500 19.20 20.83 17.93
CA ASN A 500 19.28 21.70 16.76
C ASN A 500 17.93 22.37 16.48
N PHE A 501 17.99 23.66 16.15
CA PHE A 501 16.81 24.47 15.88
C PHE A 501 16.24 24.20 14.49
N VAL A 502 14.91 24.16 14.40
CA VAL A 502 14.16 24.13 13.14
C VAL A 502 13.06 25.20 13.14
N GLU A 503 12.79 25.74 11.95
CA GLU A 503 11.65 26.61 11.70
C GLU A 503 10.90 26.13 10.46
N LEU A 504 9.59 25.93 10.56
CA LEU A 504 8.74 25.30 9.57
C LEU A 504 7.62 26.25 9.17
N HIS A 505 7.73 26.84 7.99
CA HIS A 505 6.76 27.79 7.47
C HIS A 505 5.65 27.09 6.68
N PRO A 506 4.37 27.51 6.73
CA PRO A 506 3.28 26.89 5.95
C PRO A 506 3.52 26.82 4.44
N ALA A 507 4.32 27.73 3.86
CA ALA A 507 4.68 27.67 2.45
C ALA A 507 5.48 26.40 2.07
N LEU A 508 6.25 25.83 3.01
CA LEU A 508 6.90 24.52 2.93
C LEU A 508 6.92 23.94 4.35
N PRO A 509 5.89 23.17 4.74
CA PRO A 509 5.64 22.85 6.15
C PRO A 509 6.47 21.67 6.66
N PHE A 510 7.58 21.34 6.04
CA PHE A 510 8.44 20.24 6.46
C PHE A 510 9.87 20.39 5.92
N HIS A 511 10.78 19.65 6.56
CA HIS A 511 12.11 19.35 6.05
C HIS A 511 12.29 17.84 5.90
N LEU A 512 12.98 17.46 4.84
CA LEU A 512 13.48 16.10 4.60
C LEU A 512 15.00 16.16 4.50
N PHE A 513 15.66 15.97 5.60
CA PHE A 513 17.11 16.02 5.66
C PHE A 513 17.75 14.66 5.47
N LYS A 514 18.74 14.57 4.59
CA LYS A 514 19.76 13.53 4.59
C LYS A 514 20.89 13.95 5.50
N ILE A 515 21.24 13.12 6.49
CA ILE A 515 22.34 13.39 7.42
C ILE A 515 23.64 12.83 6.82
N LYS A 516 24.69 13.66 6.83
CA LYS A 516 26.05 13.31 6.44
C LYS A 516 26.99 13.59 7.63
N ILE A 517 27.64 12.52 8.12
CA ILE A 517 28.58 12.57 9.25
C ILE A 517 29.99 12.60 8.72
#